data_8dabee4a083a9b9c988c7c5c380dc29c
#
_entry.id   8dabee4a083a9b9c988c7c5c380dc29c
#
_cell.length_a   1.000
_cell.length_b   1.000
_cell.length_c   1.000
_cell.angle_alpha   90.00
_cell.angle_beta   90.00
_cell.angle_gamma   90.00
#
_symmetry.space_group_name_H-M   'P 1'
#
loop_
_entity.id
_entity.type
_entity.pdbx_description
1 polymer ?
#
loop_
_entity_poly.entity_id
_entity_poly.type
_entity_poly.pdbx_seq_one_letter_code
_entity_poly.pdbx_strand_id
1 'polypeptide(L)'
;MPNNRYFVLYKPFGILSQFSGVEDTLKFVSDFPPEVYPVGRLDKDSEGLLLITDDKWLNHHLLNPRFGHQRTYYVQVEGTPTAQAMQQLRDGVTIKVDGKKYFTKPTIARI
;
A
#
# COMPACT_ATOMS: atom_id res chain seq x y z
N MET A 1 0.62 -8.45 29.33
CA MET A 1 0.37 -8.08 27.92
C MET A 1 1.53 -7.28 27.37
N PRO A 2 2.16 -7.74 26.33
CA PRO A 2 3.17 -6.92 25.69
C PRO A 2 2.52 -5.66 25.13
N ASN A 3 3.19 -4.55 25.29
CA ASN A 3 2.74 -3.30 24.70
C ASN A 3 3.23 -3.28 23.23
N ASN A 4 2.29 -3.36 22.32
CA ASN A 4 2.62 -3.23 20.90
C ASN A 4 3.03 -1.81 20.58
N ARG A 5 3.88 -1.68 19.59
CA ARG A 5 4.40 -0.38 19.14
C ARG A 5 3.82 -0.05 17.77
N TYR A 6 3.50 1.22 17.57
CA TYR A 6 2.87 1.71 16.35
C TYR A 6 3.60 2.95 15.87
N PHE A 7 3.98 2.94 14.60
CA PHE A 7 4.63 4.06 13.96
C PHE A 7 3.92 4.38 12.65
N VAL A 8 3.81 5.64 12.34
CA VAL A 8 3.32 6.12 11.06
C VAL A 8 4.47 6.78 10.34
N LEU A 9 4.78 6.29 9.16
CA LEU A 9 5.87 6.80 8.35
C LEU A 9 5.31 7.36 7.05
N TYR A 10 5.83 8.51 6.63
CA TYR A 10 5.71 8.93 5.24
C TYR A 10 6.86 8.29 4.47
N LYS A 11 6.55 7.22 3.71
CA LYS A 11 7.58 6.53 2.94
C LYS A 11 7.97 7.38 1.74
N PRO A 12 9.25 7.75 1.59
CA PRO A 12 9.71 8.53 0.44
C PRO A 12 9.70 7.70 -0.84
N PHE A 13 9.68 8.41 -1.96
CA PHE A 13 9.94 7.82 -3.28
C PHE A 13 11.33 7.16 -3.29
N GLY A 14 11.44 6.03 -3.95
CA GLY A 14 12.73 5.36 -4.13
C GLY A 14 13.13 4.41 -3.01
N ILE A 15 12.28 4.25 -1.98
CA ILE A 15 12.56 3.40 -0.82
C ILE A 15 11.68 2.15 -0.88
N LEU A 16 12.30 0.99 -0.65
CA LEU A 16 11.59 -0.29 -0.54
C LEU A 16 10.88 -0.40 0.80
N SER A 17 9.65 -0.92 0.82
CA SER A 17 8.87 -1.15 2.03
C SER A 17 9.35 -2.40 2.78
N GLN A 18 10.59 -2.37 3.23
CA GLN A 18 11.21 -3.47 3.97
C GLN A 18 12.42 -2.95 4.74
N PHE A 19 12.83 -3.70 5.76
CA PHE A 19 14.05 -3.41 6.52
C PHE A 19 15.25 -4.20 6.06
N SER A 20 15.04 -5.36 5.44
CA SER A 20 16.11 -6.25 4.97
C SER A 20 16.70 -5.78 3.65
N GLY A 21 17.96 -6.14 3.42
CA GLY A 21 18.66 -5.83 2.19
C GLY A 21 19.67 -4.70 2.33
N VAL A 22 20.47 -4.51 1.29
CA VAL A 22 21.54 -3.51 1.24
C VAL A 22 21.15 -2.29 0.39
N GLU A 23 20.04 -2.38 -0.34
CA GLU A 23 19.50 -1.32 -1.17
C GLU A 23 18.73 -0.29 -0.33
N ASP A 24 18.15 0.68 -1.00
CA ASP A 24 17.36 1.74 -0.39
C ASP A 24 16.12 1.20 0.32
N THR A 25 16.26 0.89 1.59
CA THR A 25 15.22 0.33 2.44
C THR A 25 14.78 1.30 3.52
N LEU A 26 13.78 0.91 4.31
CA LEU A 26 13.28 1.72 5.41
C LEU A 26 14.36 2.06 6.46
N LYS A 27 15.44 1.29 6.53
CA LYS A 27 16.57 1.58 7.41
C LYS A 27 17.23 2.93 7.14
N PHE A 28 17.16 3.40 5.88
CA PHE A 28 17.76 4.68 5.49
C PHE A 28 16.85 5.87 5.80
N VAL A 29 15.60 5.61 6.18
CA VAL A 29 14.63 6.67 6.47
C VAL A 29 14.63 7.01 7.95
N SER A 30 14.64 6.02 8.82
CA SER A 30 14.62 6.20 10.25
C SER A 30 15.04 4.94 10.97
N ASP A 31 15.46 5.08 12.22
CA ASP A 31 15.74 3.96 13.10
C ASP A 31 14.45 3.48 13.74
N PHE A 32 14.16 2.20 13.58
CA PHE A 32 13.01 1.55 14.20
C PHE A 32 13.49 0.46 15.15
N PRO A 33 12.73 0.18 16.22
CA PRO A 33 13.08 -0.93 17.11
C PRO A 33 13.02 -2.25 16.34
N PRO A 34 13.74 -3.28 16.82
CA PRO A 34 13.64 -4.61 16.21
C PRO A 34 12.23 -5.17 16.35
N GLU A 35 11.88 -6.10 15.48
CA GLU A 35 10.61 -6.84 15.49
C GLU A 35 9.41 -6.08 14.93
N VAL A 36 9.49 -4.77 14.70
CA VAL A 36 8.43 -4.07 13.97
C VAL A 36 8.60 -4.30 12.46
N TYR A 37 7.50 -4.24 11.74
CA TYR A 37 7.48 -4.46 10.30
C TYR A 37 6.43 -3.57 9.64
N PRO A 38 6.57 -3.26 8.35
CA PRO A 38 5.58 -2.49 7.64
C PRO A 38 4.29 -3.29 7.45
N VAL A 39 3.16 -2.64 7.65
CA VAL A 39 1.85 -3.22 7.38
C VAL A 39 1.54 -3.00 5.89
N GLY A 40 1.80 -4.03 5.11
CA GLY A 40 1.70 -3.96 3.66
C GLY A 40 2.95 -3.35 3.04
N ARG A 41 2.84 -3.09 1.75
CA ARG A 41 3.96 -2.60 0.96
C ARG A 41 3.46 -1.56 -0.01
N LEU A 42 4.11 -0.41 -0.01
CA LEU A 42 4.03 0.54 -1.11
C LEU A 42 5.14 0.19 -2.10
N ASP A 43 4.89 0.39 -3.38
CA ASP A 43 5.91 0.19 -4.39
C ASP A 43 7.10 1.12 -4.14
N LYS A 44 8.26 0.76 -4.66
CA LYS A 44 9.48 1.56 -4.50
C LYS A 44 9.28 2.99 -4.98
N ASP A 45 8.59 3.16 -6.08
CA ASP A 45 8.31 4.45 -6.71
C ASP A 45 7.02 5.11 -6.23
N SER A 46 6.38 4.55 -5.23
CA SER A 46 5.24 5.17 -4.54
C SER A 46 5.70 5.80 -3.24
N GLU A 47 5.02 6.87 -2.85
CA GLU A 47 5.29 7.54 -1.58
C GLU A 47 4.00 7.73 -0.80
N GLY A 48 4.09 7.84 0.51
CA GLY A 48 2.94 8.10 1.35
C GLY A 48 2.92 7.33 2.65
N LEU A 49 1.71 7.18 3.18
CA LEU A 49 1.47 6.61 4.50
C LEU A 49 1.82 5.12 4.54
N LEU A 50 2.67 4.78 5.49
CA LEU A 50 3.02 3.40 5.79
C LEU A 50 2.99 3.19 7.30
N LEU A 51 2.16 2.26 7.75
CA LEU A 51 2.08 1.89 9.16
C LEU A 51 3.14 0.82 9.45
N ILE A 52 3.85 0.99 10.57
CA ILE A 52 4.88 0.07 11.01
C ILE A 52 4.56 -0.34 12.44
N THR A 53 4.49 -1.65 12.69
CA THR A 53 4.06 -2.17 13.99
C THR A 53 4.54 -3.60 14.19
N ASP A 54 4.48 -4.06 15.43
CA ASP A 54 4.64 -5.48 15.79
C ASP A 54 3.31 -6.12 16.21
N ASP A 55 2.21 -5.44 15.99
CA ASP A 55 0.86 -5.92 16.29
C ASP A 55 0.35 -6.84 15.18
N LYS A 56 0.47 -8.14 15.38
CA LYS A 56 0.05 -9.14 14.40
C LYS A 56 -1.46 -9.13 14.14
N TRP A 57 -2.24 -8.82 15.16
CA TRP A 57 -3.70 -8.72 15.01
C TRP A 57 -4.06 -7.58 14.05
N LEU A 58 -3.46 -6.40 14.26
CA LEU A 58 -3.72 -5.24 13.41
C LEU A 58 -3.23 -5.49 11.97
N ASN A 59 -2.04 -6.07 11.82
CA ASN A 59 -1.49 -6.42 10.51
C ASN A 59 -2.44 -7.33 9.73
N HIS A 60 -2.92 -8.38 10.38
CA HIS A 60 -3.86 -9.32 9.74
C HIS A 60 -5.16 -8.62 9.34
N HIS A 61 -5.73 -7.82 10.23
CA HIS A 61 -7.00 -7.14 9.97
C HIS A 61 -6.90 -6.07 8.89
N LEU A 62 -5.78 -5.38 8.79
CA LEU A 62 -5.59 -4.37 7.75
C LEU A 62 -5.24 -4.94 6.37
N LEU A 63 -4.57 -6.10 6.33
CA LEU A 63 -4.12 -6.67 5.06
C LEU A 63 -5.06 -7.70 4.46
N ASN A 64 -5.85 -8.39 5.29
CA ASN A 64 -6.74 -9.41 4.77
C ASN A 64 -7.93 -8.77 4.03
N PRO A 65 -8.13 -9.10 2.74
CA PRO A 65 -9.23 -8.51 1.95
C PRO A 65 -10.62 -8.75 2.54
N ARG A 66 -10.76 -9.77 3.37
CA ARG A 66 -12.00 -10.11 4.06
C ARG A 66 -12.54 -8.94 4.89
N PHE A 67 -11.66 -8.10 5.45
CA PHE A 67 -12.06 -7.00 6.32
C PHE A 67 -12.31 -5.68 5.58
N GLY A 68 -12.02 -5.63 4.28
CA GLY A 68 -12.49 -4.59 3.38
C GLY A 68 -12.01 -3.18 3.68
N HIS A 69 -10.78 -2.99 4.12
CA HIS A 69 -10.25 -1.66 4.36
C HIS A 69 -9.95 -0.93 3.05
N GLN A 70 -10.42 0.31 2.94
CA GLN A 70 -10.13 1.15 1.79
C GLN A 70 -8.71 1.72 1.86
N ARG A 71 -8.10 1.84 0.69
CA ARG A 71 -6.83 2.53 0.50
C ARG A 71 -7.01 3.58 -0.57
N THR A 72 -6.53 4.77 -0.29
CA THR A 72 -6.66 5.90 -1.21
C THR A 72 -5.31 6.22 -1.82
N TYR A 73 -5.28 6.31 -3.15
CA TYR A 73 -4.09 6.64 -3.92
C TYR A 73 -4.33 7.91 -4.72
N TYR A 74 -3.37 8.79 -4.67
CA TYR A 74 -3.30 9.94 -5.57
C TYR A 74 -2.34 9.59 -6.68
N VAL A 75 -2.88 9.42 -7.90
CA VAL A 75 -2.12 8.86 -9.01
C VAL A 75 -1.99 9.88 -10.13
N GLN A 76 -0.76 10.15 -10.55
CA GLN A 76 -0.49 10.99 -11.71
C GLN A 76 -0.46 10.11 -12.97
N VAL A 77 -1.20 10.53 -13.99
CA VAL A 77 -1.26 9.81 -15.27
C VAL A 77 -0.98 10.78 -16.41
N GLU A 78 -0.60 10.25 -17.57
CA GLU A 78 -0.47 11.06 -18.78
C GLU A 78 -1.84 11.42 -19.34
N GLY A 79 -1.98 12.70 -19.73
CA GLY A 79 -3.23 13.20 -20.31
C GLY A 79 -4.36 13.28 -19.30
N THR A 80 -5.57 13.50 -19.82
CA THR A 80 -6.78 13.54 -19.02
C THR A 80 -7.61 12.31 -19.30
N PRO A 81 -7.95 11.50 -18.29
CA PRO A 81 -8.81 10.33 -18.49
C PRO A 81 -10.18 10.74 -19.05
N THR A 82 -10.71 9.93 -19.95
CA THR A 82 -12.07 10.14 -20.47
C THR A 82 -13.11 9.75 -19.42
N ALA A 83 -14.31 10.30 -19.56
CA ALA A 83 -15.43 9.94 -18.69
C ALA A 83 -15.71 8.44 -18.73
N GLN A 84 -15.60 7.81 -19.92
CA GLN A 84 -15.79 6.37 -20.09
C GLN A 84 -14.71 5.59 -19.34
N ALA A 85 -13.46 6.00 -19.44
CA ALA A 85 -12.37 5.32 -18.73
C ALA A 85 -12.56 5.41 -17.22
N MET A 86 -12.97 6.57 -16.71
CA MET A 86 -13.27 6.75 -15.28
C MET A 86 -14.42 5.85 -14.83
N GLN A 87 -15.46 5.72 -15.66
CA GLN A 87 -16.61 4.88 -15.33
C GLN A 87 -16.21 3.40 -15.30
N GLN A 88 -15.39 2.96 -16.24
CA GLN A 88 -14.85 1.60 -16.25
C GLN A 88 -14.04 1.31 -14.99
N LEU A 89 -13.22 2.24 -14.57
CA LEU A 89 -12.43 2.09 -13.35
C LEU A 89 -13.32 1.95 -12.11
N ARG A 90 -14.38 2.76 -12.04
CA ARG A 90 -15.35 2.70 -10.92
C ARG A 90 -16.11 1.39 -10.87
N ASP A 91 -16.51 0.87 -12.04
CA ASP A 91 -17.30 -0.38 -12.15
C ASP A 91 -16.45 -1.63 -11.95
N GLY A 92 -15.17 -1.52 -12.21
CA GLY A 92 -14.23 -2.64 -12.18
C GLY A 92 -13.65 -2.92 -13.54
N VAL A 93 -12.40 -3.37 -13.55
CA VAL A 93 -11.67 -3.73 -14.77
C VAL A 93 -10.98 -5.07 -14.59
N THR A 94 -10.71 -5.74 -15.72
CA THR A 94 -9.94 -6.97 -15.68
C THR A 94 -8.45 -6.66 -15.69
N ILE A 95 -7.74 -7.17 -14.70
CA ILE A 95 -6.28 -7.08 -14.62
C ILE A 95 -5.69 -8.48 -14.56
N LYS A 96 -4.39 -8.58 -14.80
CA LYS A 96 -3.65 -9.83 -14.59
C LYS A 96 -2.80 -9.71 -13.33
N VAL A 97 -2.95 -10.69 -12.45
CA VAL A 97 -2.14 -10.82 -11.25
C VAL A 97 -1.53 -12.21 -11.26
N ASP A 98 -0.19 -12.28 -11.29
CA ASP A 98 0.55 -13.55 -11.38
C ASP A 98 0.04 -14.45 -12.51
N GLY A 99 -0.21 -13.86 -13.69
CA GLY A 99 -0.67 -14.56 -14.87
C GLY A 99 -2.15 -14.95 -14.88
N LYS A 100 -2.88 -14.66 -13.81
CA LYS A 100 -4.32 -14.93 -13.71
C LYS A 100 -5.12 -13.67 -13.92
N LYS A 101 -6.25 -13.80 -14.63
CA LYS A 101 -7.19 -12.69 -14.79
C LYS A 101 -7.96 -12.46 -13.51
N TYR A 102 -8.09 -11.20 -13.14
CA TYR A 102 -8.83 -10.77 -11.96
C TYR A 102 -9.68 -9.55 -12.33
N PHE A 103 -10.96 -9.61 -11.99
CA PHE A 103 -11.86 -8.47 -12.19
C PHE A 103 -11.90 -7.67 -10.88
N THR A 104 -11.52 -6.40 -10.95
CA THR A 104 -11.42 -5.54 -9.75
C THR A 104 -12.79 -5.24 -9.18
N LYS A 105 -12.83 -5.03 -7.86
CA LYS A 105 -14.03 -4.55 -7.18
C LYS A 105 -14.33 -3.11 -7.61
N PRO A 106 -15.59 -2.68 -7.48
CA PRO A 106 -15.92 -1.27 -7.67
C PRO A 106 -15.07 -0.36 -6.79
N THR A 107 -14.68 0.77 -7.34
CA THR A 107 -13.85 1.76 -6.64
C THR A 107 -14.49 3.13 -6.69
N ILE A 108 -14.06 4.00 -5.78
CA ILE A 108 -14.32 5.42 -5.86
C ILE A 108 -13.15 6.02 -6.63
N ALA A 109 -13.43 6.64 -7.77
CA ALA A 109 -12.39 7.27 -8.58
C ALA A 109 -12.90 8.62 -9.07
N ARG A 110 -12.04 9.63 -9.00
CA ARG A 110 -12.35 11.01 -9.44
C ARG A 110 -11.07 11.72 -9.88
N ILE A 111 -11.26 12.73 -10.69
CA ILE A 111 -10.17 13.60 -11.14
C ILE A 111 -10.03 14.78 -10.17
#